data_27131c90f17235f20f35ac63f2f524e2
#
_entry.id   27131c90f17235f20f35ac63f2f524e2
#
_cell.length_a   1.000
_cell.length_b   1.000
_cell.length_c   1.000
_cell.angle_alpha   90.00
_cell.angle_beta   90.00
_cell.angle_gamma   90.00
#
_symmetry.space_group_name_H-M   'P 1'
#
loop_
_entity.id
_entity.type
_entity.pdbx_description
1 polymer ?
#
loop_
_entity_poly.entity_id
_entity_poly.type
_entity_poly.pdbx_seq_one_letter_code
_entity_poly.pdbx_strand_id
1 'polypeptide(L)'
;REKVSEHFISSNHSIGTEHIDLLDIQGVNDENIVHGTNADYIELIDYLETQEMNDPIVENALDNWIDIESYMSYQAFQIFVDNRDWPGNNIKFWRDHRVGGKWRWILYDTDFGFGIWDQYAYTFNTLSFALDPNGPGWPNPPWSTFVFRKLIENENFQNSFINVYCDMLNTVLLPEFLTTRLDSISGNIEEMIPIHRARWYNDGDWPNSTTNWGNRLNQMGNFANQRRNYAIMHLMEEFDLPSLSQVTITRTPESGGLVKVNTIDILEPNWQGYYFPSVPVQVKAIQSDGFEFSHWLEFPDSSNTMKLDIQDAMTLTAVFLPTELTSGSLVINEINYNSSEDHESGDWIEIFNPGDMDIDVSGYKL
;
A
#
# COMPACT_ATOMS: atom_id res chain seq x y z
N ARG A 1 16.22 -12.88 10.61
CA ARG A 1 14.85 -12.87 10.06
C ARG A 1 13.89 -13.38 11.11
N GLU A 2 12.76 -12.72 11.27
CA GLU A 2 11.64 -13.22 12.08
C GLU A 2 10.93 -14.32 11.26
N LYS A 3 10.60 -15.42 11.92
CA LYS A 3 9.89 -16.53 11.26
C LYS A 3 8.43 -16.14 11.07
N VAL A 4 7.94 -16.14 9.84
CA VAL A 4 6.53 -15.97 9.55
C VAL A 4 5.78 -17.24 10.02
N SER A 5 5.06 -17.12 11.14
CA SER A 5 4.28 -18.17 11.79
C SER A 5 2.97 -17.61 12.31
N GLU A 6 2.10 -18.46 12.85
CA GLU A 6 0.86 -18.05 13.55
C GLU A 6 1.14 -17.07 14.69
N HIS A 7 2.26 -17.23 15.40
CA HIS A 7 2.65 -16.30 16.47
C HIS A 7 3.05 -14.91 15.93
N PHE A 8 3.73 -14.86 14.78
CA PHE A 8 4.02 -13.61 14.10
C PHE A 8 2.74 -12.87 13.73
N ILE A 9 1.77 -13.57 13.12
CA ILE A 9 0.48 -12.99 12.75
C ILE A 9 -0.26 -12.52 14.00
N SER A 10 -0.36 -13.38 15.02
CA SER A 10 -1.02 -13.07 16.30
C SER A 10 -0.48 -11.78 16.91
N SER A 11 0.84 -11.64 16.99
CA SER A 11 1.50 -10.47 17.58
C SER A 11 1.28 -9.16 16.79
N ASN A 12 1.24 -9.25 15.47
CA ASN A 12 1.12 -8.06 14.61
C ASN A 12 -0.33 -7.62 14.37
N HIS A 13 -1.29 -8.53 14.55
CA HIS A 13 -2.71 -8.25 14.26
C HIS A 13 -3.63 -8.39 15.48
N SER A 14 -3.08 -8.67 16.67
CA SER A 14 -3.84 -8.84 17.92
C SER A 14 -4.96 -9.89 17.81
N ILE A 15 -4.67 -11.02 17.16
CA ILE A 15 -5.59 -12.14 16.93
C ILE A 15 -5.05 -13.37 17.67
N GLY A 16 -5.92 -14.15 18.31
CA GLY A 16 -5.53 -15.44 18.92
C GLY A 16 -5.07 -16.43 17.84
N THR A 17 -4.00 -17.18 18.12
CA THR A 17 -3.44 -18.14 17.17
C THR A 17 -4.46 -19.19 16.71
N GLU A 18 -5.41 -19.54 17.58
CA GLU A 18 -6.51 -20.46 17.28
C GLU A 18 -7.47 -20.00 16.20
N HIS A 19 -7.41 -18.72 15.80
CA HIS A 19 -8.28 -18.13 14.78
C HIS A 19 -7.57 -17.89 13.44
N ILE A 20 -6.33 -18.37 13.30
CA ILE A 20 -5.50 -18.09 12.13
C ILE A 20 -5.45 -19.32 11.23
N ASP A 21 -5.77 -19.11 9.94
CA ASP A 21 -5.35 -20.00 8.88
C ASP A 21 -4.12 -19.34 8.20
N LEU A 22 -3.01 -20.06 8.17
CA LEU A 22 -1.76 -19.62 7.53
C LEU A 22 -1.28 -20.68 6.55
N LEU A 23 -1.17 -20.28 5.31
CA LEU A 23 -0.79 -21.16 4.20
C LEU A 23 0.49 -20.65 3.52
N ASP A 24 1.17 -21.55 2.82
CA ASP A 24 2.29 -21.19 1.96
C ASP A 24 2.17 -21.79 0.56
N ILE A 25 2.97 -21.30 -0.38
CA ILE A 25 3.08 -21.77 -1.77
C ILE A 25 1.71 -21.81 -2.44
N GLN A 26 1.21 -23.01 -2.80
CA GLN A 26 -0.10 -23.18 -3.47
C GLN A 26 -1.30 -23.05 -2.54
N GLY A 27 -1.13 -23.38 -1.27
CA GLY A 27 -2.19 -23.37 -0.27
C GLY A 27 -3.26 -24.47 -0.41
N VAL A 28 -3.31 -25.17 -1.55
CA VAL A 28 -4.36 -26.17 -1.83
C VAL A 28 -4.04 -27.59 -1.34
N ASN A 29 -2.76 -27.87 -1.07
CA ASN A 29 -2.31 -29.18 -0.57
C ASN A 29 -2.09 -29.11 0.95
N ASP A 30 -2.31 -30.23 1.65
CA ASP A 30 -2.12 -30.32 3.09
C ASP A 30 -0.68 -29.98 3.53
N GLU A 31 0.32 -30.29 2.70
CA GLU A 31 1.72 -29.95 2.93
C GLU A 31 2.01 -28.45 2.94
N ASN A 32 1.09 -27.63 2.41
CA ASN A 32 1.20 -26.17 2.37
C ASN A 32 0.48 -25.51 3.55
N ILE A 33 -0.10 -26.26 4.46
CA ILE A 33 -0.72 -25.74 5.68
C ILE A 33 0.38 -25.48 6.72
N VAL A 34 0.64 -24.23 7.03
CA VAL A 34 1.58 -23.83 8.09
C VAL A 34 0.86 -23.87 9.44
N HIS A 35 -0.40 -23.41 9.48
CA HIS A 35 -1.28 -23.42 10.64
C HIS A 35 -2.75 -23.37 10.22
N GLY A 36 -3.65 -23.98 10.98
CA GLY A 36 -5.09 -23.96 10.72
C GLY A 36 -5.53 -24.91 9.61
N THR A 37 -6.30 -24.42 8.65
CA THR A 37 -6.87 -25.19 7.54
C THR A 37 -6.81 -24.43 6.22
N ASN A 38 -6.88 -25.15 5.08
CA ASN A 38 -6.94 -24.57 3.75
C ASN A 38 -8.34 -24.69 3.09
N ALA A 39 -9.34 -25.17 3.82
CA ALA A 39 -10.66 -25.46 3.27
C ALA A 39 -11.28 -24.25 2.52
N ASP A 40 -11.28 -23.08 3.16
CA ASP A 40 -11.86 -21.88 2.60
C ASP A 40 -11.00 -21.28 1.46
N TYR A 41 -9.70 -21.60 1.43
CA TYR A 41 -8.86 -21.21 0.28
C TYR A 41 -9.14 -22.08 -0.94
N ILE A 42 -9.35 -23.38 -0.74
CA ILE A 42 -9.78 -24.29 -1.82
C ILE A 42 -11.12 -23.82 -2.39
N GLU A 43 -12.08 -23.45 -1.52
CA GLU A 43 -13.37 -22.91 -1.94
C GLU A 43 -13.22 -21.63 -2.76
N LEU A 44 -12.30 -20.72 -2.37
CA LEU A 44 -11.99 -19.53 -3.16
C LEU A 44 -11.43 -19.88 -4.54
N ILE A 45 -10.50 -20.84 -4.64
CA ILE A 45 -9.92 -21.25 -5.92
C ILE A 45 -11.00 -21.88 -6.83
N ASP A 46 -11.80 -22.80 -6.29
CA ASP A 46 -12.91 -23.42 -7.01
C ASP A 46 -13.94 -22.38 -7.49
N TYR A 47 -14.20 -21.35 -6.66
CA TYR A 47 -15.05 -20.23 -7.03
C TYR A 47 -14.46 -19.46 -8.22
N LEU A 48 -13.19 -19.05 -8.15
CA LEU A 48 -12.52 -18.30 -9.21
C LEU A 48 -12.41 -19.06 -10.53
N GLU A 49 -12.30 -20.41 -10.48
CA GLU A 49 -12.24 -21.26 -11.69
C GLU A 49 -13.55 -21.26 -12.46
N THR A 50 -14.67 -21.06 -11.79
CA THR A 50 -16.02 -21.27 -12.34
C THR A 50 -16.76 -19.97 -12.67
N GLN A 51 -16.25 -18.81 -12.22
CA GLN A 51 -16.97 -17.54 -12.38
C GLN A 51 -16.50 -16.72 -13.58
N GLU A 52 -17.45 -15.98 -14.17
CA GLU A 52 -17.17 -14.91 -15.12
C GLU A 52 -16.83 -13.63 -14.32
N MET A 53 -15.60 -13.18 -14.41
CA MET A 53 -15.05 -12.15 -13.52
C MET A 53 -15.68 -10.76 -13.69
N ASN A 54 -16.32 -10.47 -14.82
CA ASN A 54 -17.03 -9.19 -15.07
C ASN A 54 -18.49 -9.21 -14.58
N ASP A 55 -18.94 -10.26 -13.89
CA ASP A 55 -20.24 -10.25 -13.23
C ASP A 55 -20.16 -9.42 -11.94
N PRO A 56 -21.02 -8.38 -11.77
CA PRO A 56 -21.04 -7.54 -10.55
C PRO A 56 -21.28 -8.33 -9.26
N ILE A 57 -21.92 -9.49 -9.33
CA ILE A 57 -22.12 -10.38 -8.18
C ILE A 57 -20.79 -10.97 -7.73
N VAL A 58 -19.95 -11.36 -8.68
CA VAL A 58 -18.62 -11.91 -8.43
C VAL A 58 -17.71 -10.86 -7.79
N GLU A 59 -17.70 -9.64 -8.32
CA GLU A 59 -16.92 -8.52 -7.77
C GLU A 59 -17.24 -8.28 -6.27
N ASN A 60 -18.52 -8.18 -5.93
CA ASN A 60 -18.95 -8.01 -4.55
C ASN A 60 -18.62 -9.22 -3.65
N ALA A 61 -18.64 -10.44 -4.21
CA ALA A 61 -18.29 -11.65 -3.47
C ALA A 61 -16.80 -11.69 -3.15
N LEU A 62 -15.93 -11.29 -4.08
CA LEU A 62 -14.48 -11.31 -3.92
C LEU A 62 -14.01 -10.41 -2.76
N ASP A 63 -14.66 -9.28 -2.53
CA ASP A 63 -14.35 -8.40 -1.40
C ASP A 63 -14.62 -9.05 -0.03
N ASN A 64 -15.43 -10.12 0.02
CA ASN A 64 -15.60 -10.90 1.24
C ASN A 64 -14.51 -11.97 1.44
N TRP A 65 -13.80 -12.36 0.38
CA TRP A 65 -12.79 -13.40 0.42
C TRP A 65 -11.36 -12.86 0.58
N ILE A 66 -11.05 -11.76 -0.12
CA ILE A 66 -9.71 -11.22 -0.25
C ILE A 66 -9.68 -9.78 0.24
N ASP A 67 -8.66 -9.41 0.97
CA ASP A 67 -8.31 -8.00 1.22
C ASP A 67 -7.69 -7.43 -0.07
N ILE A 68 -8.58 -6.94 -0.93
CA ILE A 68 -8.26 -6.57 -2.32
C ILE A 68 -7.18 -5.48 -2.39
N GLU A 69 -7.26 -4.44 -1.54
CA GLU A 69 -6.26 -3.35 -1.53
C GLU A 69 -4.88 -3.85 -1.10
N SER A 70 -4.84 -4.66 -0.02
CA SER A 70 -3.61 -5.29 0.43
C SER A 70 -3.01 -6.22 -0.64
N TYR A 71 -3.87 -6.99 -1.33
CA TYR A 71 -3.46 -7.89 -2.39
C TYR A 71 -2.86 -7.15 -3.59
N MET A 72 -3.53 -6.10 -4.07
CA MET A 72 -3.03 -5.27 -5.16
C MET A 72 -1.67 -4.64 -4.83
N SER A 73 -1.52 -4.11 -3.62
CA SER A 73 -0.27 -3.52 -3.15
C SER A 73 0.86 -4.54 -3.08
N TYR A 74 0.57 -5.76 -2.61
CA TYR A 74 1.52 -6.87 -2.59
C TYR A 74 1.99 -7.23 -4.01
N GLN A 75 1.07 -7.40 -4.97
CA GLN A 75 1.40 -7.74 -6.36
C GLN A 75 2.22 -6.62 -7.02
N ALA A 76 1.79 -5.37 -6.88
CA ALA A 76 2.48 -4.21 -7.45
C ALA A 76 3.92 -4.09 -6.92
N PHE A 77 4.13 -4.34 -5.62
CA PHE A 77 5.47 -4.31 -5.03
C PHE A 77 6.36 -5.44 -5.56
N GLN A 78 5.89 -6.68 -5.56
CA GLN A 78 6.64 -7.83 -6.06
C GLN A 78 7.05 -7.65 -7.53
N ILE A 79 6.14 -7.14 -8.34
CA ILE A 79 6.37 -6.81 -9.76
C ILE A 79 7.39 -5.67 -9.89
N PHE A 80 7.25 -4.61 -9.09
CA PHE A 80 8.17 -3.48 -9.14
C PHE A 80 9.60 -3.86 -8.79
N VAL A 81 9.79 -4.60 -7.71
CA VAL A 81 11.16 -4.96 -7.27
C VAL A 81 11.81 -6.04 -8.13
N ASP A 82 11.09 -6.59 -9.10
CA ASP A 82 11.54 -7.72 -9.93
C ASP A 82 12.07 -8.87 -9.07
N ASN A 83 11.23 -9.33 -8.14
CA ASN A 83 11.61 -10.43 -7.25
C ASN A 83 11.70 -11.75 -8.03
N ARG A 84 12.92 -12.24 -8.24
CA ARG A 84 13.20 -13.44 -9.07
C ARG A 84 12.91 -14.75 -8.37
N ASP A 85 12.58 -14.73 -7.10
CA ASP A 85 12.15 -15.90 -6.34
C ASP A 85 10.61 -15.98 -6.22
N TRP A 86 9.94 -14.95 -6.68
CA TRP A 86 8.49 -14.84 -6.81
C TRP A 86 8.08 -15.05 -8.30
N PRO A 87 6.90 -15.56 -8.63
CA PRO A 87 5.74 -15.85 -7.76
C PRO A 87 5.62 -17.31 -7.30
N GLY A 88 6.50 -18.21 -7.66
CA GLY A 88 6.39 -19.64 -7.34
C GLY A 88 7.02 -20.05 -6.00
N ASN A 89 7.70 -19.11 -5.32
CA ASN A 89 8.35 -19.33 -4.04
C ASN A 89 8.17 -18.09 -3.14
N ASN A 90 8.49 -18.23 -1.86
CA ASN A 90 8.37 -17.16 -0.87
C ASN A 90 6.96 -16.52 -0.81
N ILE A 91 5.92 -17.36 -0.94
CA ILE A 91 4.53 -16.96 -0.83
C ILE A 91 3.99 -17.47 0.50
N LYS A 92 3.44 -16.57 1.31
CA LYS A 92 2.62 -16.89 2.47
C LYS A 92 1.41 -15.98 2.49
N PHE A 93 0.29 -16.55 2.88
CA PHE A 93 -0.95 -15.81 3.03
C PHE A 93 -1.76 -16.38 4.19
N TRP A 94 -2.57 -15.53 4.79
CA TRP A 94 -3.28 -15.86 6.01
C TRP A 94 -4.64 -15.19 6.05
N ARG A 95 -5.50 -15.70 6.91
CA ARG A 95 -6.76 -15.05 7.26
C ARG A 95 -7.13 -15.29 8.72
N ASP A 96 -7.99 -14.43 9.26
CA ASP A 96 -8.77 -14.73 10.44
C ASP A 96 -9.97 -15.57 9.99
N HIS A 97 -10.09 -16.82 10.44
CA HIS A 97 -11.17 -17.70 9.98
C HIS A 97 -12.53 -17.38 10.60
N ARG A 98 -12.59 -16.39 11.51
CA ARG A 98 -13.87 -15.88 11.99
C ARG A 98 -14.62 -15.14 10.90
N VAL A 99 -15.93 -14.93 11.13
CA VAL A 99 -16.80 -14.23 10.17
C VAL A 99 -16.21 -12.87 9.76
N GLY A 100 -16.11 -12.65 8.47
CA GLY A 100 -15.57 -11.41 7.87
C GLY A 100 -14.04 -11.37 7.72
N GLY A 101 -13.35 -12.46 8.07
CA GLY A 101 -11.89 -12.54 7.80
C GLY A 101 -11.60 -12.74 6.33
N LYS A 102 -10.59 -12.02 5.84
CA LYS A 102 -10.19 -12.00 4.43
C LYS A 102 -8.77 -12.52 4.27
N TRP A 103 -8.48 -13.17 3.15
CA TRP A 103 -7.14 -13.60 2.78
C TRP A 103 -6.23 -12.39 2.53
N ARG A 104 -5.03 -12.42 3.11
CA ARG A 104 -3.98 -11.41 3.01
C ARG A 104 -2.64 -12.04 2.71
N TRP A 105 -1.94 -11.55 1.69
CA TRP A 105 -0.59 -11.99 1.35
C TRP A 105 0.44 -11.25 2.20
N ILE A 106 1.48 -11.96 2.60
CA ILE A 106 2.53 -11.45 3.46
C ILE A 106 3.76 -11.13 2.60
N LEU A 107 4.18 -9.87 2.66
CA LEU A 107 5.44 -9.48 2.02
C LEU A 107 6.61 -9.91 2.89
N TYR A 108 7.37 -10.88 2.44
CA TYR A 108 8.58 -11.34 3.11
C TYR A 108 9.58 -11.88 2.09
N ASP A 109 10.84 -11.98 2.48
CA ASP A 109 11.93 -12.62 1.72
C ASP A 109 12.07 -12.08 0.28
N THR A 110 12.16 -10.76 0.14
CA THR A 110 12.26 -10.07 -1.14
C THR A 110 13.71 -9.77 -1.55
N ASP A 111 14.66 -10.48 -0.96
CA ASP A 111 16.11 -10.25 -1.17
C ASP A 111 16.60 -10.65 -2.57
N PHE A 112 15.80 -11.39 -3.36
CA PHE A 112 16.03 -11.66 -4.77
C PHE A 112 15.52 -10.56 -5.72
N GLY A 113 15.09 -9.44 -5.17
CA GLY A 113 14.70 -8.24 -5.91
C GLY A 113 15.81 -7.22 -6.09
N PHE A 114 15.47 -6.04 -6.54
CA PHE A 114 16.35 -4.88 -6.72
C PHE A 114 17.60 -5.15 -7.58
N GLY A 115 17.47 -6.07 -8.54
CA GLY A 115 18.53 -6.34 -9.50
C GLY A 115 19.72 -7.14 -8.96
N ILE A 116 19.55 -7.93 -7.90
CA ILE A 116 20.66 -8.67 -7.28
C ILE A 116 21.38 -9.60 -8.26
N TRP A 117 20.66 -10.21 -9.21
CA TRP A 117 21.19 -11.17 -10.18
C TRP A 117 21.57 -10.56 -11.52
N ASP A 118 20.91 -9.45 -11.90
CA ASP A 118 21.11 -8.78 -13.17
C ASP A 118 21.14 -7.27 -12.97
N GLN A 119 22.24 -6.64 -13.34
CA GLN A 119 22.39 -5.19 -13.26
C GLN A 119 21.38 -4.41 -14.14
N TYR A 120 20.77 -5.08 -15.11
CA TYR A 120 19.74 -4.53 -16.00
C TYR A 120 18.31 -5.00 -15.66
N ALA A 121 18.11 -5.65 -14.52
CA ALA A 121 16.82 -6.17 -14.09
C ALA A 121 15.70 -5.10 -14.07
N TYR A 122 16.06 -3.83 -13.94
CA TYR A 122 15.11 -2.72 -14.02
C TYR A 122 14.36 -2.64 -15.37
N THR A 123 14.89 -3.27 -16.43
CA THR A 123 14.28 -3.31 -17.76
C THR A 123 13.29 -4.47 -17.93
N PHE A 124 13.33 -5.48 -17.06
CA PHE A 124 12.55 -6.70 -17.23
C PHE A 124 11.06 -6.45 -16.97
N ASN A 125 10.19 -6.93 -17.89
CA ASN A 125 8.74 -6.81 -17.74
C ASN A 125 8.19 -7.91 -16.82
N THR A 126 8.32 -7.69 -15.50
CA THR A 126 7.82 -8.61 -14.47
C THR A 126 6.29 -8.66 -14.45
N LEU A 127 5.61 -7.61 -14.94
CA LEU A 127 4.14 -7.61 -15.05
C LEU A 127 3.68 -8.60 -16.11
N SER A 128 4.23 -8.52 -17.32
CA SER A 128 3.95 -9.49 -18.38
C SER A 128 4.32 -10.91 -17.97
N PHE A 129 5.46 -11.07 -17.29
CA PHE A 129 5.87 -12.35 -16.72
C PHE A 129 4.85 -12.93 -15.73
N ALA A 130 4.28 -12.08 -14.84
CA ALA A 130 3.26 -12.50 -13.88
C ALA A 130 1.90 -12.83 -14.56
N LEU A 131 1.60 -12.19 -15.67
CA LEU A 131 0.35 -12.37 -16.41
C LEU A 131 0.40 -13.51 -17.45
N ASP A 132 1.58 -14.11 -17.70
CA ASP A 132 1.69 -15.25 -18.62
C ASP A 132 0.98 -16.50 -18.05
N PRO A 133 -0.12 -16.97 -18.68
CA PRO A 133 -0.93 -18.08 -18.17
C PRO A 133 -0.21 -19.42 -18.21
N ASN A 134 0.81 -19.57 -19.05
CA ASN A 134 1.54 -20.81 -19.18
C ASN A 134 2.75 -20.87 -18.23
N GLY A 135 3.18 -19.70 -17.76
CA GLY A 135 4.41 -19.52 -17.03
C GLY A 135 5.63 -20.00 -17.81
N PRO A 136 6.79 -19.37 -17.68
CA PRO A 136 8.02 -19.90 -18.28
C PRO A 136 8.66 -21.03 -17.46
N GLY A 137 7.90 -21.62 -16.52
CA GLY A 137 8.39 -22.56 -15.54
C GLY A 137 8.85 -21.83 -14.26
N TRP A 138 9.86 -22.35 -13.56
CA TRP A 138 10.39 -21.69 -12.37
C TRP A 138 10.92 -20.29 -12.69
N PRO A 139 10.62 -19.25 -11.88
CA PRO A 139 9.77 -19.28 -10.67
C PRO A 139 8.28 -18.97 -10.90
N ASN A 140 7.76 -19.06 -12.11
CA ASN A 140 6.35 -18.76 -12.42
C ASN A 140 5.60 -20.02 -12.96
N PRO A 141 5.33 -21.04 -12.12
CA PRO A 141 4.42 -22.13 -12.51
C PRO A 141 2.99 -21.58 -12.64
N PRO A 142 2.13 -22.20 -13.49
CA PRO A 142 0.80 -21.66 -13.83
C PRO A 142 -0.12 -21.36 -12.65
N TRP A 143 0.03 -22.06 -11.53
CA TRP A 143 -0.78 -21.85 -10.33
C TRP A 143 -0.40 -20.58 -9.55
N SER A 144 0.86 -20.12 -9.64
CA SER A 144 1.40 -19.12 -8.73
C SER A 144 0.77 -17.73 -8.88
N THR A 145 0.34 -17.38 -10.08
CA THR A 145 -0.36 -16.11 -10.36
C THR A 145 -1.81 -16.32 -10.79
N PHE A 146 -2.37 -17.52 -10.58
CA PHE A 146 -3.74 -17.83 -10.98
C PHE A 146 -4.75 -16.81 -10.42
N VAL A 147 -4.71 -16.53 -9.11
CA VAL A 147 -5.60 -15.56 -8.47
C VAL A 147 -5.43 -14.17 -9.10
N PHE A 148 -4.20 -13.72 -9.29
CA PHE A 148 -3.92 -12.40 -9.89
C PHE A 148 -4.45 -12.31 -11.32
N ARG A 149 -4.17 -13.30 -12.15
CA ARG A 149 -4.64 -13.34 -13.55
C ARG A 149 -6.16 -13.38 -13.64
N LYS A 150 -6.82 -14.13 -12.74
CA LYS A 150 -8.29 -14.17 -12.68
C LYS A 150 -8.87 -12.81 -12.28
N LEU A 151 -8.33 -12.16 -11.26
CA LEU A 151 -8.81 -10.87 -10.82
C LEU A 151 -8.61 -9.78 -11.89
N ILE A 152 -7.52 -9.80 -12.64
CA ILE A 152 -7.24 -8.86 -13.75
C ILE A 152 -8.25 -8.98 -14.92
N GLU A 153 -8.94 -10.13 -15.08
CA GLU A 153 -10.03 -10.27 -16.04
C GLU A 153 -11.21 -9.33 -15.74
N ASN A 154 -11.37 -8.89 -14.49
CA ASN A 154 -12.37 -7.89 -14.10
C ASN A 154 -11.85 -6.47 -14.35
N GLU A 155 -12.61 -5.69 -15.15
CA GLU A 155 -12.21 -4.31 -15.53
C GLU A 155 -12.05 -3.38 -14.32
N ASN A 156 -12.92 -3.47 -13.31
CA ASN A 156 -12.85 -2.64 -12.12
C ASN A 156 -11.63 -3.00 -11.26
N PHE A 157 -11.31 -4.29 -11.13
CA PHE A 157 -10.10 -4.72 -10.46
C PHE A 157 -8.85 -4.28 -11.23
N GLN A 158 -8.82 -4.44 -12.55
CA GLN A 158 -7.72 -4.00 -13.40
C GLN A 158 -7.45 -2.50 -13.23
N ASN A 159 -8.49 -1.67 -13.32
CA ASN A 159 -8.40 -0.23 -13.13
C ASN A 159 -7.91 0.13 -11.71
N SER A 160 -8.40 -0.58 -10.70
CA SER A 160 -7.97 -0.39 -9.31
C SER A 160 -6.51 -0.79 -9.10
N PHE A 161 -6.06 -1.91 -9.68
CA PHE A 161 -4.67 -2.34 -9.65
C PHE A 161 -3.73 -1.33 -10.30
N ILE A 162 -4.09 -0.83 -11.50
CA ILE A 162 -3.32 0.22 -12.19
C ILE A 162 -3.21 1.46 -11.30
N ASN A 163 -4.31 1.88 -10.67
CA ASN A 163 -4.33 3.04 -9.77
C ASN A 163 -3.48 2.83 -8.52
N VAL A 164 -3.59 1.68 -7.85
CA VAL A 164 -2.74 1.34 -6.69
C VAL A 164 -1.26 1.34 -7.07
N TYR A 165 -0.95 0.79 -8.25
CA TYR A 165 0.44 0.82 -8.73
C TYR A 165 0.91 2.26 -9.02
N CYS A 166 0.07 3.10 -9.65
CA CYS A 166 0.36 4.53 -9.84
C CYS A 166 0.53 5.26 -8.51
N ASP A 167 -0.31 5.00 -7.52
CA ASP A 167 -0.19 5.57 -6.17
C ASP A 167 1.18 5.27 -5.57
N MET A 168 1.63 4.01 -5.66
CA MET A 168 2.96 3.61 -5.19
C MET A 168 4.08 4.27 -6.00
N LEU A 169 3.95 4.38 -7.34
CA LEU A 169 4.91 5.05 -8.22
C LEU A 169 4.97 6.56 -7.99
N ASN A 170 3.93 7.16 -7.42
CA ASN A 170 3.85 8.57 -7.05
C ASN A 170 4.30 8.85 -5.61
N THR A 171 4.61 7.81 -4.82
CA THR A 171 4.95 7.92 -3.40
C THR A 171 6.17 7.07 -3.03
N VAL A 172 5.93 5.88 -2.49
CA VAL A 172 6.97 5.00 -1.90
C VAL A 172 7.92 4.36 -2.91
N LEU A 173 7.58 4.36 -4.19
CA LEU A 173 8.42 3.84 -5.28
C LEU A 173 9.08 4.96 -6.11
N LEU A 174 9.05 6.20 -5.62
CA LEU A 174 9.83 7.30 -6.20
C LEU A 174 11.34 7.02 -6.04
N PRO A 175 12.16 7.31 -7.05
CA PRO A 175 13.61 7.10 -7.00
C PRO A 175 14.27 7.72 -5.77
N GLU A 176 13.91 8.97 -5.44
CA GLU A 176 14.44 9.71 -4.29
C GLU A 176 14.02 9.07 -2.95
N PHE A 177 12.81 8.53 -2.85
CA PHE A 177 12.37 7.82 -1.66
C PHE A 177 13.18 6.53 -1.48
N LEU A 178 13.29 5.72 -2.53
CA LEU A 178 14.00 4.45 -2.50
C LEU A 178 15.50 4.62 -2.22
N THR A 179 16.16 5.59 -2.85
CA THR A 179 17.59 5.85 -2.64
C THR A 179 17.86 6.38 -1.24
N THR A 180 17.01 7.28 -0.71
CA THR A 180 17.10 7.77 0.68
C THR A 180 16.96 6.62 1.67
N ARG A 181 16.04 5.68 1.43
CA ARG A 181 15.87 4.48 2.27
C ARG A 181 17.06 3.54 2.18
N LEU A 182 17.60 3.33 0.98
CA LEU A 182 18.80 2.52 0.75
C LEU A 182 19.98 3.09 1.54
N ASP A 183 20.22 4.41 1.45
CA ASP A 183 21.31 5.09 2.15
C ASP A 183 21.14 5.00 3.67
N SER A 184 19.92 5.21 4.16
CA SER A 184 19.61 5.12 5.59
C SER A 184 19.85 3.70 6.15
N ILE A 185 19.37 2.67 5.45
CA ILE A 185 19.51 1.27 5.89
C ILE A 185 20.97 0.83 5.79
N SER A 186 21.65 1.14 4.69
CA SER A 186 23.06 0.76 4.49
C SER A 186 23.97 1.45 5.48
N GLY A 187 23.76 2.75 5.77
CA GLY A 187 24.53 3.49 6.75
C GLY A 187 24.43 2.91 8.17
N ASN A 188 23.26 2.40 8.55
CA ASN A 188 23.08 1.77 9.86
C ASN A 188 23.87 0.47 10.06
N ILE A 189 24.28 -0.19 8.99
CA ILE A 189 25.00 -1.49 9.06
C ILE A 189 26.44 -1.41 8.51
N GLU A 190 26.85 -0.29 7.93
CA GLU A 190 28.14 -0.14 7.25
C GLU A 190 29.34 -0.50 8.15
N GLU A 191 29.33 -0.04 9.41
CA GLU A 191 30.39 -0.35 10.38
C GLU A 191 30.48 -1.83 10.72
N MET A 192 29.38 -2.59 10.54
CA MET A 192 29.35 -4.03 10.80
C MET A 192 29.86 -4.88 9.63
N ILE A 193 29.95 -4.32 8.43
CA ILE A 193 30.34 -5.05 7.22
C ILE A 193 31.76 -5.65 7.33
N PRO A 194 32.80 -4.94 7.84
CA PRO A 194 34.13 -5.55 8.06
C PRO A 194 34.08 -6.71 9.05
N ILE A 195 33.29 -6.61 10.11
CA ILE A 195 33.14 -7.67 11.13
C ILE A 195 32.44 -8.89 10.53
N HIS A 196 31.35 -8.66 9.82
CA HIS A 196 30.62 -9.71 9.09
C HIS A 196 31.53 -10.43 8.13
N ARG A 197 32.31 -9.68 7.32
CA ARG A 197 33.28 -10.22 6.40
C ARG A 197 34.35 -11.05 7.11
N ALA A 198 34.92 -10.58 8.21
CA ALA A 198 35.95 -11.30 8.94
C ALA A 198 35.44 -12.66 9.46
N ARG A 199 34.17 -12.73 9.81
CA ARG A 199 33.54 -13.98 10.29
C ARG A 199 33.28 -14.99 9.16
N TRP A 200 32.84 -14.52 7.99
CA TRP A 200 32.31 -15.37 6.91
C TRP A 200 33.24 -15.45 5.70
N TYR A 201 34.50 -15.00 5.85
CA TYR A 201 35.47 -14.90 4.75
C TYR A 201 35.71 -16.21 3.99
N ASN A 202 35.61 -17.36 4.66
CA ASN A 202 35.95 -18.67 4.08
C ASN A 202 34.77 -19.42 3.47
N ASP A 203 33.52 -18.88 3.60
CA ASP A 203 32.35 -19.62 3.16
C ASP A 203 31.99 -19.41 1.68
N GLY A 204 32.90 -18.75 0.92
CA GLY A 204 32.68 -18.49 -0.51
C GLY A 204 31.55 -17.56 -0.83
N ASP A 205 30.81 -17.17 0.18
CA ASP A 205 29.58 -16.40 0.05
C ASP A 205 29.78 -14.89 0.22
N TRP A 206 29.08 -14.25 -0.42
CA TRP A 206 28.65 -12.86 -0.56
C TRP A 206 28.46 -12.07 0.73
N PRO A 207 28.96 -10.82 0.76
CA PRO A 207 29.91 -10.12 -0.09
C PRO A 207 31.35 -10.24 0.46
N ASN A 208 32.26 -10.83 -0.34
CA ASN A 208 33.64 -11.09 0.07
C ASN A 208 34.55 -9.86 0.22
N SER A 209 34.06 -8.65 -0.07
CA SER A 209 34.82 -7.41 0.11
C SER A 209 33.93 -6.21 0.34
N THR A 210 34.49 -5.20 1.00
CA THR A 210 33.83 -3.88 1.10
C THR A 210 33.58 -3.27 -0.28
N THR A 211 34.42 -3.57 -1.27
CA THR A 211 34.21 -3.18 -2.66
C THR A 211 32.97 -3.85 -3.25
N ASN A 212 32.75 -5.14 -2.97
CA ASN A 212 31.55 -5.85 -3.42
C ASN A 212 30.30 -5.27 -2.75
N TRP A 213 30.36 -4.92 -1.47
CA TRP A 213 29.28 -4.24 -0.76
C TRP A 213 28.90 -2.93 -1.47
N GLY A 214 29.86 -2.04 -1.70
CA GLY A 214 29.64 -0.78 -2.40
C GLY A 214 29.10 -0.97 -3.82
N ASN A 215 29.62 -1.94 -4.58
CA ASN A 215 29.13 -2.25 -5.92
C ASN A 215 27.66 -2.71 -5.91
N ARG A 216 27.23 -3.45 -4.87
CA ARG A 216 25.85 -3.88 -4.75
C ARG A 216 24.91 -2.75 -4.33
N LEU A 217 25.35 -1.87 -3.44
CA LEU A 217 24.59 -0.65 -3.14
C LEU A 217 24.42 0.21 -4.40
N ASN A 218 25.48 0.39 -5.19
CA ASN A 218 25.39 1.09 -6.46
C ASN A 218 24.44 0.41 -7.46
N GLN A 219 24.41 -0.91 -7.51
CA GLN A 219 23.48 -1.67 -8.34
C GLN A 219 22.02 -1.48 -7.91
N MET A 220 21.76 -1.55 -6.59
CA MET A 220 20.43 -1.28 -6.03
C MET A 220 20.01 0.16 -6.27
N GLY A 221 20.91 1.13 -6.07
CA GLY A 221 20.65 2.56 -6.36
C GLY A 221 20.36 2.80 -7.84
N ASN A 222 21.09 2.15 -8.76
CA ASN A 222 20.81 2.23 -10.19
C ASN A 222 19.42 1.63 -10.52
N PHE A 223 19.08 0.48 -9.94
CA PHE A 223 17.76 -0.11 -10.08
C PHE A 223 16.67 0.88 -9.60
N ALA A 224 16.79 1.43 -8.40
CA ALA A 224 15.85 2.39 -7.84
C ALA A 224 15.65 3.62 -8.75
N ASN A 225 16.74 4.14 -9.32
CA ASN A 225 16.69 5.31 -10.21
C ASN A 225 16.04 5.03 -11.57
N GLN A 226 16.14 3.80 -12.09
CA GLN A 226 15.69 3.48 -13.45
C GLN A 226 14.31 2.80 -13.46
N ARG A 227 13.99 1.98 -12.45
CA ARG A 227 12.86 1.05 -12.47
C ARG A 227 11.51 1.71 -12.68
N ARG A 228 11.28 2.89 -12.10
CA ARG A 228 10.00 3.61 -12.22
C ARG A 228 9.60 3.83 -13.68
N ASN A 229 10.53 4.26 -14.52
CA ASN A 229 10.25 4.54 -15.93
C ASN A 229 9.85 3.27 -16.68
N TYR A 230 10.54 2.17 -16.43
CA TYR A 230 10.21 0.87 -17.04
C TYR A 230 8.90 0.31 -16.51
N ALA A 231 8.60 0.45 -15.22
CA ALA A 231 7.32 0.03 -14.66
C ALA A 231 6.14 0.75 -15.33
N ILE A 232 6.26 2.06 -15.59
CA ILE A 232 5.27 2.84 -16.35
C ILE A 232 5.12 2.31 -17.79
N MET A 233 6.24 2.07 -18.47
CA MET A 233 6.21 1.51 -19.83
C MET A 233 5.54 0.13 -19.86
N HIS A 234 5.83 -0.73 -18.88
CA HIS A 234 5.25 -2.06 -18.81
C HIS A 234 3.73 -2.01 -18.55
N LEU A 235 3.25 -1.07 -17.72
CA LEU A 235 1.80 -0.84 -17.55
C LEU A 235 1.15 -0.39 -18.87
N MET A 236 1.81 0.52 -19.61
CA MET A 236 1.32 0.99 -20.91
C MET A 236 1.25 -0.16 -21.94
N GLU A 237 2.27 -0.99 -21.99
CA GLU A 237 2.35 -2.11 -22.93
C GLU A 237 1.32 -3.21 -22.60
N GLU A 238 1.14 -3.55 -21.32
CA GLU A 238 0.31 -4.67 -20.90
C GLU A 238 -1.19 -4.37 -20.96
N PHE A 239 -1.57 -3.11 -20.67
CA PHE A 239 -2.97 -2.68 -20.63
C PHE A 239 -3.37 -1.71 -21.75
N ASP A 240 -2.53 -1.55 -22.78
CA ASP A 240 -2.75 -0.64 -23.93
C ASP A 240 -3.12 0.78 -23.49
N LEU A 241 -2.36 1.33 -22.53
CA LEU A 241 -2.63 2.63 -21.93
C LEU A 241 -1.89 3.74 -22.66
N PRO A 242 -2.48 4.96 -22.75
CA PRO A 242 -1.78 6.14 -23.23
C PRO A 242 -0.69 6.59 -22.25
N SER A 243 0.06 7.64 -22.59
CA SER A 243 1.01 8.24 -21.65
C SER A 243 0.30 8.85 -20.43
N LEU A 244 1.00 8.86 -19.29
CA LEU A 244 0.50 9.45 -18.05
C LEU A 244 0.18 10.94 -18.20
N SER A 245 -0.88 11.37 -17.54
CA SER A 245 -1.25 12.78 -17.34
C SER A 245 -1.02 13.20 -15.90
N GLN A 246 -0.64 14.47 -15.70
CA GLN A 246 -0.37 15.03 -14.38
C GLN A 246 -1.67 15.49 -13.71
N VAL A 247 -1.84 15.12 -12.45
CA VAL A 247 -2.90 15.63 -11.59
C VAL A 247 -2.25 16.42 -10.46
N THR A 248 -2.65 17.68 -10.30
CA THR A 248 -2.25 18.52 -9.17
C THR A 248 -3.41 18.60 -8.19
N ILE A 249 -3.17 18.24 -6.93
CA ILE A 249 -4.17 18.33 -5.85
C ILE A 249 -3.85 19.51 -4.98
N THR A 250 -4.84 20.39 -4.79
CA THR A 250 -4.76 21.55 -3.92
C THR A 250 -5.96 21.62 -2.97
N ARG A 251 -5.87 22.45 -1.95
CA ARG A 251 -6.97 22.68 -1.01
C ARG A 251 -6.99 24.11 -0.48
N THR A 252 -8.16 24.62 -0.16
CA THR A 252 -8.31 25.96 0.38
C THR A 252 -9.45 26.02 1.42
N PRO A 253 -9.19 26.50 2.67
CA PRO A 253 -7.85 26.75 3.20
C PRO A 253 -7.07 25.46 3.40
N GLU A 254 -5.73 25.53 3.50
CA GLU A 254 -4.88 24.34 3.71
C GLU A 254 -5.25 23.55 4.98
N SER A 255 -5.69 24.27 6.03
CA SER A 255 -6.15 23.69 7.30
C SER A 255 -7.53 23.04 7.23
N GLY A 256 -8.27 23.24 6.14
CA GLY A 256 -9.67 22.83 6.03
C GLY A 256 -9.89 21.31 5.94
N GLY A 257 -8.85 20.57 5.57
CA GLY A 257 -8.95 19.12 5.42
C GLY A 257 -7.80 18.51 4.64
N LEU A 258 -7.97 17.28 4.19
CA LEU A 258 -7.08 16.61 3.26
C LEU A 258 -7.85 16.05 2.06
N VAL A 259 -7.12 15.66 1.03
CA VAL A 259 -7.69 14.96 -0.12
C VAL A 259 -7.08 13.55 -0.16
N LYS A 260 -7.93 12.55 -0.25
CA LYS A 260 -7.53 11.18 -0.55
C LYS A 260 -7.63 10.96 -2.06
N VAL A 261 -6.56 10.42 -2.67
CA VAL A 261 -6.52 10.00 -4.07
C VAL A 261 -6.31 8.49 -4.07
N ASN A 262 -7.29 7.75 -4.56
CA ASN A 262 -7.35 6.28 -4.46
C ASN A 262 -6.96 5.77 -3.06
N THR A 263 -5.71 5.31 -2.87
CA THR A 263 -5.24 4.76 -1.59
C THR A 263 -4.40 5.75 -0.76
N ILE A 264 -3.99 6.89 -1.32
CA ILE A 264 -3.08 7.83 -0.66
C ILE A 264 -3.79 9.05 -0.09
N ASP A 265 -3.46 9.39 1.17
CA ASP A 265 -3.87 10.64 1.83
C ASP A 265 -2.85 11.74 1.49
N ILE A 266 -3.30 12.77 0.79
CA ILE A 266 -2.47 13.89 0.36
C ILE A 266 -2.40 14.92 1.48
N LEU A 267 -1.24 14.99 2.12
CA LEU A 267 -0.97 15.92 3.22
C LEU A 267 -0.34 17.22 2.74
N GLU A 268 0.41 17.18 1.63
CA GLU A 268 1.06 18.35 1.05
C GLU A 268 0.03 19.27 0.39
N PRO A 269 0.18 20.60 0.53
CA PRO A 269 -0.80 21.59 0.03
C PRO A 269 -0.87 21.67 -1.51
N ASN A 270 0.17 21.27 -2.23
CA ASN A 270 0.27 21.28 -3.69
C ASN A 270 0.93 19.97 -4.17
N TRP A 271 0.26 18.86 -3.97
CA TRP A 271 0.77 17.57 -4.38
C TRP A 271 0.59 17.35 -5.88
N GLN A 272 1.53 16.64 -6.50
CA GLN A 272 1.48 16.24 -7.91
C GLN A 272 1.66 14.74 -8.04
N GLY A 273 0.74 14.11 -8.77
CA GLY A 273 0.80 12.70 -9.13
C GLY A 273 0.56 12.50 -10.62
N TYR A 274 0.84 11.31 -11.11
CA TYR A 274 0.70 10.95 -12.51
C TYR A 274 -0.17 9.70 -12.62
N TYR A 275 -1.22 9.78 -13.43
CA TYR A 275 -2.19 8.71 -13.65
C TYR A 275 -2.48 8.53 -15.13
N PHE A 276 -3.00 7.37 -15.49
CA PHE A 276 -3.33 7.09 -16.88
C PHE A 276 -4.69 7.68 -17.26
N PRO A 277 -4.78 8.42 -18.38
CA PRO A 277 -6.06 8.71 -19.02
C PRO A 277 -6.84 7.41 -19.26
N SER A 278 -8.16 7.47 -19.25
CA SER A 278 -9.07 6.33 -19.33
C SER A 278 -9.14 5.36 -18.13
N VAL A 279 -8.28 5.53 -17.13
CA VAL A 279 -8.40 4.81 -15.85
C VAL A 279 -8.98 5.76 -14.81
N PRO A 280 -10.25 5.59 -14.38
CA PRO A 280 -10.89 6.51 -13.46
C PRO A 280 -10.20 6.55 -12.10
N VAL A 281 -9.80 7.76 -11.66
CA VAL A 281 -9.15 7.98 -10.37
C VAL A 281 -10.18 8.40 -9.33
N GLN A 282 -10.24 7.72 -8.21
CA GLN A 282 -11.13 8.11 -7.12
C GLN A 282 -10.48 9.22 -6.28
N VAL A 283 -11.25 10.29 -6.03
CA VAL A 283 -10.83 11.36 -5.13
C VAL A 283 -11.88 11.59 -4.06
N LYS A 284 -11.42 11.90 -2.84
CA LYS A 284 -12.28 12.18 -1.70
C LYS A 284 -11.71 13.33 -0.88
N ALA A 285 -12.50 14.38 -0.71
CA ALA A 285 -12.19 15.43 0.26
C ALA A 285 -12.62 14.98 1.66
N ILE A 286 -11.72 15.11 2.63
CA ILE A 286 -11.94 14.74 4.03
C ILE A 286 -11.69 15.99 4.87
N GLN A 287 -12.76 16.50 5.48
CA GLN A 287 -12.72 17.71 6.27
C GLN A 287 -11.99 17.51 7.61
N SER A 288 -11.30 18.56 8.06
CA SER A 288 -10.78 18.66 9.42
C SER A 288 -11.86 19.15 10.37
N ASP A 289 -11.64 18.97 11.67
CA ASP A 289 -12.53 19.50 12.71
C ASP A 289 -12.70 21.03 12.57
N GLY A 290 -13.92 21.51 12.68
CA GLY A 290 -14.27 22.91 12.49
C GLY A 290 -14.41 23.37 11.04
N PHE A 291 -14.35 22.45 10.09
CA PHE A 291 -14.57 22.70 8.67
C PHE A 291 -15.60 21.72 8.09
N GLU A 292 -16.19 22.14 6.98
CA GLU A 292 -17.01 21.28 6.12
C GLU A 292 -16.51 21.38 4.68
N PHE A 293 -16.60 20.26 3.94
CA PHE A 293 -16.34 20.29 2.49
C PHE A 293 -17.47 21.08 1.81
N SER A 294 -17.10 22.08 1.03
CA SER A 294 -18.05 22.89 0.27
C SER A 294 -18.24 22.35 -1.15
N HIS A 295 -17.17 22.34 -1.93
CA HIS A 295 -17.20 21.90 -3.32
C HIS A 295 -15.78 21.68 -3.86
N TRP A 296 -15.68 21.05 -5.01
CA TRP A 296 -14.49 21.08 -5.85
C TRP A 296 -14.53 22.31 -6.75
N LEU A 297 -13.48 23.11 -6.79
CA LEU A 297 -13.48 24.37 -7.53
C LEU A 297 -13.76 24.16 -9.04
N GLU A 298 -13.21 23.10 -9.60
CA GLU A 298 -13.33 22.73 -11.01
C GLU A 298 -14.63 21.96 -11.31
N PHE A 299 -15.26 21.36 -10.28
CA PHE A 299 -16.50 20.55 -10.37
C PHE A 299 -17.46 20.89 -9.22
N PRO A 300 -18.08 22.10 -9.25
CA PRO A 300 -18.78 22.62 -8.09
C PRO A 300 -20.05 21.83 -7.68
N ASP A 301 -20.64 21.07 -8.60
CA ASP A 301 -21.84 20.27 -8.35
C ASP A 301 -21.54 18.84 -7.88
N SER A 302 -20.26 18.47 -7.72
CA SER A 302 -19.85 17.13 -7.32
C SER A 302 -19.83 16.96 -5.80
N SER A 303 -20.09 15.72 -5.35
CA SER A 303 -19.96 15.37 -3.94
C SER A 303 -18.50 15.39 -3.48
N ASN A 304 -18.28 15.27 -2.17
CA ASN A 304 -16.93 15.18 -1.60
C ASN A 304 -16.14 13.94 -2.08
N THR A 305 -16.84 12.97 -2.67
CA THR A 305 -16.24 11.77 -3.28
C THR A 305 -16.69 11.70 -4.73
N MET A 306 -15.75 11.59 -5.66
CA MET A 306 -16.05 11.45 -7.08
C MET A 306 -14.97 10.61 -7.78
N LYS A 307 -15.31 10.11 -8.98
CA LYS A 307 -14.35 9.52 -9.91
C LYS A 307 -13.94 10.60 -10.92
N LEU A 308 -12.64 10.79 -11.07
CA LEU A 308 -12.02 11.70 -12.02
C LEU A 308 -11.71 10.95 -13.29
N ASP A 309 -12.22 11.44 -14.41
CA ASP A 309 -11.83 11.01 -15.75
C ASP A 309 -10.76 11.98 -16.26
N ILE A 310 -9.50 11.56 -16.14
CA ILE A 310 -8.33 12.37 -16.50
C ILE A 310 -8.11 12.23 -18.00
N GLN A 311 -8.12 13.33 -18.75
CA GLN A 311 -7.78 13.35 -20.18
C GLN A 311 -6.42 14.01 -20.40
N ASP A 312 -6.23 15.19 -19.81
CA ASP A 312 -5.01 16.00 -19.89
C ASP A 312 -4.54 16.37 -18.47
N ALA A 313 -3.40 17.06 -18.38
CA ALA A 313 -2.92 17.61 -17.13
C ALA A 313 -3.97 18.55 -16.49
N MET A 314 -4.29 18.33 -15.22
CA MET A 314 -5.33 19.09 -14.53
C MET A 314 -4.97 19.41 -13.10
N THR A 315 -5.65 20.42 -12.57
CA THR A 315 -5.63 20.76 -11.15
C THR A 315 -7.01 20.47 -10.56
N LEU A 316 -7.04 19.93 -9.35
CA LEU A 316 -8.24 19.72 -8.57
C LEU A 316 -8.08 20.38 -7.20
N THR A 317 -8.99 21.28 -6.87
CA THR A 317 -8.95 22.07 -5.63
C THR A 317 -10.15 21.75 -4.76
N ALA A 318 -9.89 21.18 -3.57
CA ALA A 318 -10.92 21.00 -2.55
C ALA A 318 -11.13 22.31 -1.78
N VAL A 319 -12.36 22.79 -1.76
CA VAL A 319 -12.76 24.00 -1.02
C VAL A 319 -13.47 23.58 0.26
N PHE A 320 -12.94 24.05 1.40
CA PHE A 320 -13.54 23.84 2.70
C PHE A 320 -13.99 25.18 3.29
N LEU A 321 -15.08 25.18 4.01
CA LEU A 321 -15.60 26.35 4.72
C LEU A 321 -15.55 26.07 6.22
N PRO A 322 -15.24 27.09 7.05
CA PRO A 322 -15.38 26.93 8.49
C PRO A 322 -16.84 26.59 8.83
N THR A 323 -17.05 25.59 9.66
CA THR A 323 -18.36 25.37 10.25
C THR A 323 -18.62 26.47 11.28
N GLU A 324 -19.76 27.11 11.18
CA GLU A 324 -20.18 27.97 12.29
C GLU A 324 -20.33 27.09 13.53
N LEU A 325 -19.58 27.43 14.58
CA LEU A 325 -19.77 26.79 15.87
C LEU A 325 -21.22 27.07 16.28
N THR A 326 -22.08 26.04 16.19
CA THR A 326 -23.46 26.19 16.64
C THR A 326 -23.46 26.56 18.13
N SER A 327 -24.27 27.53 18.51
CA SER A 327 -24.47 27.89 19.91
C SER A 327 -24.89 26.61 20.66
N GLY A 328 -23.96 26.10 21.51
CA GLY A 328 -24.15 24.84 22.21
C GLY A 328 -22.98 23.85 22.07
N SER A 329 -21.99 24.11 21.23
CA SER A 329 -20.77 23.30 21.13
C SER A 329 -19.70 23.81 22.08
N LEU A 330 -19.20 22.92 22.94
CA LEU A 330 -18.02 23.20 23.78
C LEU A 330 -16.75 22.91 22.99
N VAL A 331 -15.72 23.71 23.21
CA VAL A 331 -14.42 23.54 22.58
C VAL A 331 -13.38 23.27 23.70
N ILE A 332 -12.53 22.28 23.52
CA ILE A 332 -11.32 22.15 24.34
C ILE A 332 -10.37 23.23 23.87
N ASN A 333 -10.15 24.23 24.73
CA ASN A 333 -9.34 25.39 24.44
C ASN A 333 -7.87 25.18 24.75
N GLU A 334 -7.60 24.47 25.84
CA GLU A 334 -6.23 24.18 26.28
C GLU A 334 -6.18 22.84 27.00
N ILE A 335 -5.07 22.13 26.82
CA ILE A 335 -4.73 20.90 27.54
C ILE A 335 -3.37 21.10 28.17
N ASN A 336 -3.30 21.07 29.50
CA ASN A 336 -2.06 21.06 30.24
C ASN A 336 -1.85 19.64 30.79
N TYR A 337 -0.82 18.98 30.29
CA TYR A 337 -0.45 17.65 30.77
C TYR A 337 1.05 17.63 31.12
N ASN A 338 1.40 16.82 32.11
CA ASN A 338 2.78 16.64 32.55
C ASN A 338 3.45 17.97 32.96
N SER A 339 2.79 18.78 33.80
CA SER A 339 3.30 20.01 34.34
C SER A 339 4.65 19.77 35.04
N SER A 340 5.60 20.70 34.88
CA SER A 340 6.90 20.59 35.56
C SER A 340 6.74 20.68 37.09
N GLU A 341 7.68 20.09 37.83
CA GLU A 341 7.68 20.11 39.31
C GLU A 341 7.68 21.54 39.89
N ASP A 342 8.11 22.54 39.14
CA ASP A 342 8.10 23.97 39.53
C ASP A 342 6.70 24.62 39.41
N HIS A 343 5.73 23.93 38.80
CA HIS A 343 4.36 24.42 38.60
C HIS A 343 3.38 23.36 39.11
N GLU A 344 2.97 23.45 40.37
CA GLU A 344 2.04 22.53 41.03
C GLU A 344 0.59 22.60 40.51
N SER A 345 0.38 22.95 39.22
CA SER A 345 -0.99 23.09 38.68
C SER A 345 -1.75 21.77 38.44
N GLY A 346 -1.02 20.64 38.45
CA GLY A 346 -1.59 19.37 38.03
C GLY A 346 -1.99 19.36 36.55
N ASP A 347 -2.49 18.23 36.06
CA ASP A 347 -3.03 18.14 34.71
C ASP A 347 -4.44 18.73 34.64
N TRP A 348 -4.74 19.52 33.63
CA TRP A 348 -6.07 20.10 33.44
C TRP A 348 -6.42 20.30 31.95
N ILE A 349 -7.73 20.42 31.71
CA ILE A 349 -8.27 20.75 30.39
C ILE A 349 -9.17 21.97 30.57
N GLU A 350 -8.94 23.00 29.75
CA GLU A 350 -9.84 24.14 29.64
C GLU A 350 -10.89 23.87 28.57
N ILE A 351 -12.15 24.03 28.97
CA ILE A 351 -13.30 23.94 28.08
C ILE A 351 -13.87 25.34 27.91
N PHE A 352 -13.98 25.76 26.65
CA PHE A 352 -14.50 27.08 26.28
C PHE A 352 -15.89 26.93 25.62
N ASN A 353 -16.82 27.79 26.03
CA ASN A 353 -18.10 27.97 25.36
C ASN A 353 -18.01 29.17 24.39
N PRO A 354 -17.92 28.94 23.08
CA PRO A 354 -17.83 30.04 22.10
C PRO A 354 -19.17 30.74 21.83
N GLY A 355 -20.28 30.20 22.34
CA GLY A 355 -21.62 30.77 22.15
C GLY A 355 -22.03 31.73 23.26
N ASP A 356 -23.08 32.50 22.99
CA ASP A 356 -23.64 33.46 23.93
C ASP A 356 -24.65 32.87 24.94
N MET A 357 -24.95 31.55 24.80
CA MET A 357 -25.88 30.83 25.64
C MET A 357 -25.19 29.92 26.63
N ASP A 358 -25.70 29.81 27.84
CA ASP A 358 -25.22 28.85 28.83
C ASP A 358 -25.39 27.41 28.34
N ILE A 359 -24.38 26.58 28.54
CA ILE A 359 -24.40 25.16 28.20
C ILE A 359 -24.38 24.37 29.51
N ASP A 360 -25.37 23.48 29.71
CA ASP A 360 -25.35 22.51 30.80
C ASP A 360 -24.38 21.39 30.48
N VAL A 361 -23.31 21.31 31.24
CA VAL A 361 -22.26 20.29 31.13
C VAL A 361 -22.47 19.08 32.04
N SER A 362 -23.60 18.99 32.71
CA SER A 362 -23.93 17.88 33.59
C SER A 362 -23.94 16.55 32.81
N GLY A 363 -23.15 15.59 33.23
CA GLY A 363 -23.06 14.27 32.60
C GLY A 363 -22.06 14.16 31.43
N TYR A 364 -21.39 15.22 31.04
CA TYR A 364 -20.26 15.15 30.12
C TYR A 364 -19.13 14.32 30.75
N LYS A 365 -18.42 13.58 29.94
CA LYS A 365 -17.23 12.78 30.33
C LYS A 365 -16.10 13.21 29.42
N LEU A 366 -14.95 13.45 30.02
CA LEU A 366 -13.65 13.63 29.35
C LEU A 366 -12.95 12.32 29.18
#